data_c2ce6e8d06c2e29bc61981a4daf10000
#
_entry.id   c2ce6e8d06c2e29bc61981a4daf10000
#
_cell.length_a   1.000
_cell.length_b   1.000
_cell.length_c   1.000
_cell.angle_alpha   90.00
_cell.angle_beta   90.00
_cell.angle_gamma   90.00
#
_symmetry.space_group_name_H-M   'P 1'
#
loop_
_entity.id
_entity.type
_entity.pdbx_description
1 polymer ?
#
loop_
_entity_poly.entity_id
_entity_poly.type
_entity_poly.pdbx_seq_one_letter_code
_entity_poly.pdbx_strand_id
1 'polypeptide(L)'
;MKEAEVLYNTNRPLFQPHFFQNMIMDFPSCADVDRVSTSDLVRKFMNLKIRFLDNRVRLPQYSGTSSPDSSVVSLSFGKDSLLSYAVCREIGLNPRIAYVVEPSMKYEEKHKTALARRFRREFGVKLDKITHSAGMLRDGVHLGVGKTELGWGLQSTEYALILLPVAHSYDARYMVFGNEQSCAAHYIDQEGYVCYPAYDQSHIWTLQIDSMTRLMSGEQVRTVSVIEPLMDIAVMGVLHHRYPDVGKYEMSCFTETESGRDRRWCLSCSICAKMYLLIKALGIDPQRVGLSKNMLTAKNRRFFSLFGGKNVATYALTSLGRDEQLYAFYLAHKNGDHSELVKEFTHRFLREAREREEELRKMFFMIHRPITMPAEIEGRVLSIYREELARLQEEAIP
;
A
#
# COMPACT_ATOMS: atom_id res chain seq x y z
N MET A 1 0.71 -35.17 -8.86
CA MET A 1 1.31 -35.11 -7.51
C MET A 1 2.63 -34.34 -7.50
N LYS A 2 3.62 -34.65 -8.35
CA LYS A 2 4.92 -33.94 -8.37
C LYS A 2 4.82 -32.45 -8.70
N GLU A 3 3.98 -32.03 -9.63
CA GLU A 3 3.81 -30.64 -10.01
C GLU A 3 3.03 -29.84 -8.93
N ALA A 4 2.06 -30.46 -8.27
CA ALA A 4 1.37 -29.88 -7.13
C ALA A 4 2.30 -29.76 -5.91
N GLU A 5 3.20 -30.71 -5.70
CA GLU A 5 4.24 -30.62 -4.68
C GLU A 5 5.24 -29.50 -4.95
N VAL A 6 5.64 -29.30 -6.22
CA VAL A 6 6.54 -28.18 -6.60
C VAL A 6 5.86 -26.85 -6.37
N LEU A 7 4.62 -26.66 -6.78
CA LEU A 7 3.85 -25.43 -6.48
C LEU A 7 3.62 -25.25 -4.99
N TYR A 8 3.24 -26.28 -4.26
CA TYR A 8 3.06 -26.23 -2.83
C TYR A 8 4.38 -25.92 -2.13
N ASN A 9 5.48 -26.59 -2.47
CA ASN A 9 6.77 -26.34 -1.87
C ASN A 9 7.35 -24.98 -2.26
N THR A 10 7.09 -24.51 -3.46
CA THR A 10 7.50 -23.16 -3.90
C THR A 10 6.66 -22.09 -3.25
N ASN A 11 5.36 -22.32 -3.05
CA ASN A 11 4.43 -21.38 -2.46
C ASN A 11 4.31 -21.49 -0.93
N ARG A 12 4.81 -22.56 -0.32
CA ARG A 12 4.80 -22.73 1.14
C ARG A 12 5.53 -21.61 1.86
N PRO A 13 6.70 -21.13 1.41
CA PRO A 13 7.31 -19.90 1.93
C PRO A 13 6.51 -18.63 1.66
N LEU A 14 5.66 -18.61 0.61
CA LEU A 14 4.77 -17.49 0.30
C LEU A 14 3.56 -17.45 1.23
N PHE A 15 2.84 -18.57 1.31
CA PHE A 15 1.60 -18.63 2.05
C PHE A 15 1.79 -18.68 3.56
N GLN A 16 2.83 -19.34 4.06
CA GLN A 16 3.06 -19.43 5.49
C GLN A 16 3.36 -18.09 6.15
N PRO A 17 4.40 -17.34 5.76
CA PRO A 17 4.68 -16.05 6.36
C PRO A 17 3.55 -15.06 6.13
N HIS A 18 2.98 -15.06 4.93
CA HIS A 18 1.89 -14.20 4.51
C HIS A 18 0.65 -14.41 5.37
N PHE A 19 0.20 -15.66 5.48
CA PHE A 19 -0.97 -15.99 6.28
C PHE A 19 -0.75 -15.71 7.77
N PHE A 20 0.40 -16.07 8.30
CA PHE A 20 0.74 -15.82 9.70
C PHE A 20 0.91 -14.35 10.01
N GLN A 21 1.75 -13.67 9.26
CA GLN A 21 2.11 -12.30 9.58
C GLN A 21 0.92 -11.38 9.40
N ASN A 22 0.11 -11.56 8.37
CA ASN A 22 -1.09 -10.75 8.22
C ASN A 22 -2.21 -11.14 9.18
N MET A 23 -2.42 -12.42 9.48
CA MET A 23 -3.37 -12.80 10.53
C MET A 23 -3.00 -12.20 11.89
N ILE A 24 -1.73 -12.26 12.26
CA ILE A 24 -1.24 -11.72 13.53
C ILE A 24 -1.34 -10.20 13.54
N MET A 25 -1.10 -9.56 12.41
CA MET A 25 -1.12 -8.10 12.27
C MET A 25 -2.52 -7.51 12.23
N ASP A 26 -3.44 -8.20 11.58
CA ASP A 26 -4.85 -7.80 11.55
C ASP A 26 -5.55 -8.11 12.87
N PHE A 27 -4.92 -8.92 13.71
CA PHE A 27 -5.43 -9.36 14.99
C PHE A 27 -5.76 -8.23 15.97
N PRO A 28 -4.95 -7.14 16.11
CA PRO A 28 -5.31 -6.03 17.00
C PRO A 28 -6.61 -5.32 16.64
N SER A 29 -7.11 -5.47 15.42
CA SER A 29 -8.40 -4.95 15.00
C SER A 29 -9.56 -5.97 15.15
N CYS A 30 -9.27 -7.23 15.47
CA CYS A 30 -10.28 -8.25 15.72
C CYS A 30 -10.78 -8.20 17.16
N ALA A 31 -12.09 -8.32 17.37
CA ALA A 31 -12.72 -8.23 18.68
C ALA A 31 -12.28 -9.31 19.69
N ASP A 32 -11.69 -10.41 19.21
CA ASP A 32 -11.28 -11.57 20.01
C ASP A 32 -9.76 -11.72 20.18
N VAL A 33 -9.00 -10.69 19.83
CA VAL A 33 -7.51 -10.69 19.85
C VAL A 33 -6.94 -11.03 21.23
N ASP A 34 -7.55 -10.51 22.29
CA ASP A 34 -7.08 -10.73 23.66
C ASP A 34 -7.21 -12.20 24.13
N ARG A 35 -7.82 -13.06 23.32
CA ARG A 35 -8.12 -14.45 23.70
C ARG A 35 -7.28 -15.50 22.95
N VAL A 36 -6.53 -15.09 21.92
CA VAL A 36 -5.78 -16.05 21.10
C VAL A 36 -4.32 -15.60 21.02
N SER A 37 -3.43 -16.43 21.51
CA SER A 37 -2.00 -16.16 21.43
C SER A 37 -1.46 -16.36 20.00
N THR A 38 -0.38 -15.66 19.66
CA THR A 38 0.37 -15.86 18.41
C THR A 38 0.81 -17.31 18.27
N SER A 39 1.31 -17.92 19.36
CA SER A 39 1.72 -19.32 19.39
C SER A 39 0.58 -20.29 19.07
N ASP A 40 -0.64 -20.01 19.50
CA ASP A 40 -1.80 -20.83 19.19
C ASP A 40 -2.21 -20.72 17.72
N LEU A 41 -2.12 -19.54 17.14
CA LEU A 41 -2.35 -19.34 15.70
C LEU A 41 -1.32 -20.09 14.87
N VAL A 42 -0.04 -19.95 15.21
CA VAL A 42 1.06 -20.67 14.56
C VAL A 42 0.80 -22.17 14.63
N ARG A 43 0.46 -22.70 15.80
CA ARG A 43 0.16 -24.12 15.99
C ARG A 43 -1.04 -24.57 15.15
N LYS A 44 -2.12 -23.81 15.14
CA LYS A 44 -3.31 -24.12 14.32
C LYS A 44 -2.97 -24.16 12.84
N PHE A 45 -2.20 -23.19 12.36
CA PHE A 45 -1.77 -23.14 10.97
C PHE A 45 -0.85 -24.32 10.61
N MET A 46 0.14 -24.65 11.44
CA MET A 46 1.06 -25.77 11.20
C MET A 46 0.33 -27.12 11.18
N ASN A 47 -0.82 -27.21 11.86
CA ASN A 47 -1.69 -28.40 11.88
C ASN A 47 -2.74 -28.41 10.77
N LEU A 48 -2.80 -27.41 9.89
CA LEU A 48 -3.69 -27.43 8.73
C LEU A 48 -3.37 -28.62 7.83
N LYS A 49 -4.38 -29.45 7.60
CA LYS A 49 -4.31 -30.56 6.66
C LYS A 49 -4.84 -30.08 5.30
N ILE A 50 -3.94 -29.85 4.36
CA ILE A 50 -4.33 -29.50 2.99
C ILE A 50 -4.47 -30.79 2.19
N ARG A 51 -5.67 -30.99 1.63
CA ARG A 51 -5.94 -32.11 0.73
C ARG A 51 -6.13 -31.59 -0.68
N PHE A 52 -5.24 -31.97 -1.57
CA PHE A 52 -5.41 -31.71 -3.00
C PHE A 52 -6.42 -32.68 -3.59
N LEU A 53 -7.45 -32.14 -4.24
CA LEU A 53 -8.52 -32.93 -4.85
C LEU A 53 -8.13 -33.50 -6.22
N ASP A 54 -7.17 -32.87 -6.88
CA ASP A 54 -6.61 -33.28 -8.15
C ASP A 54 -5.07 -33.38 -8.07
N ASN A 55 -4.52 -34.44 -8.69
CA ASN A 55 -3.08 -34.66 -8.76
C ASN A 55 -2.42 -34.00 -9.98
N ARG A 56 -3.15 -33.20 -10.74
CA ARG A 56 -2.70 -32.56 -11.96
C ARG A 56 -2.70 -31.05 -11.85
N VAL A 57 -1.63 -30.48 -11.36
CA VAL A 57 -1.39 -29.05 -11.53
C VAL A 57 -0.73 -28.83 -12.88
N ARG A 58 -1.45 -28.23 -13.81
CA ARG A 58 -0.88 -27.71 -15.05
C ARG A 58 -0.59 -26.23 -14.84
N LEU A 59 0.69 -25.89 -14.86
CA LEU A 59 1.07 -24.49 -14.94
C LEU A 59 0.63 -23.94 -16.30
N PRO A 60 0.03 -22.75 -16.35
CA PRO A 60 -0.22 -22.05 -17.59
C PRO A 60 1.10 -21.93 -18.36
N GLN A 61 1.14 -22.39 -19.60
CA GLN A 61 2.31 -22.16 -20.46
C GLN A 61 2.13 -20.81 -21.14
N TYR A 62 3.01 -19.90 -20.86
CA TYR A 62 3.08 -18.62 -21.56
C TYR A 62 3.83 -18.83 -22.88
N SER A 63 3.17 -18.57 -23.98
CA SER A 63 3.74 -18.75 -25.32
C SER A 63 4.19 -17.45 -26.00
N GLY A 64 4.00 -16.31 -25.34
CA GLY A 64 4.36 -14.99 -25.83
C GLY A 64 5.76 -14.55 -25.39
N THR A 65 6.26 -13.48 -26.00
CA THR A 65 7.45 -12.77 -25.58
C THR A 65 7.04 -11.43 -24.99
N SER A 66 7.52 -11.11 -23.79
CA SER A 66 7.24 -9.82 -23.18
C SER A 66 8.04 -8.67 -23.80
N SER A 67 7.43 -7.51 -23.91
CA SER A 67 8.10 -6.29 -24.34
C SER A 67 8.81 -5.62 -23.15
N PRO A 68 10.10 -5.30 -23.23
CA PRO A 68 10.87 -4.74 -22.13
C PRO A 68 10.35 -3.37 -21.64
N ASP A 69 9.65 -2.64 -22.50
CA ASP A 69 9.09 -1.31 -22.20
C ASP A 69 7.56 -1.37 -21.94
N SER A 70 7.02 -2.53 -21.60
CA SER A 70 5.59 -2.70 -21.34
C SER A 70 5.33 -3.09 -19.88
N SER A 71 4.39 -2.41 -19.25
CA SER A 71 3.98 -2.70 -17.87
C SER A 71 2.46 -2.71 -17.69
N VAL A 72 2.01 -3.47 -16.70
CA VAL A 72 0.66 -3.38 -16.14
C VAL A 72 0.77 -2.83 -14.73
N VAL A 73 0.14 -1.69 -14.48
CA VAL A 73 0.11 -1.06 -13.17
C VAL A 73 -1.21 -1.39 -12.47
N SER A 74 -1.13 -1.98 -11.29
CA SER A 74 -2.28 -2.16 -10.40
C SER A 74 -2.72 -0.80 -9.83
N LEU A 75 -3.72 -0.16 -10.45
CA LEU A 75 -4.13 1.19 -10.09
C LEU A 75 -5.37 1.18 -9.19
N SER A 76 -5.17 1.42 -7.91
CA SER A 76 -6.22 1.57 -6.91
C SER A 76 -6.65 3.02 -6.68
N PHE A 77 -6.05 4.00 -7.35
CA PHE A 77 -6.16 5.44 -7.07
C PHE A 77 -5.66 5.87 -5.69
N GLY A 78 -5.01 5.00 -4.92
CA GLY A 78 -4.20 5.38 -3.77
C GLY A 78 -2.90 6.07 -4.23
N LYS A 79 -2.29 6.85 -3.33
CA LYS A 79 -1.04 7.58 -3.59
C LYS A 79 0.04 6.70 -4.24
N ASP A 80 0.19 5.46 -3.75
CA ASP A 80 1.23 4.52 -4.16
C ASP A 80 1.07 4.07 -5.60
N SER A 81 -0.14 3.68 -5.97
CA SER A 81 -0.46 3.25 -7.33
C SER A 81 -0.42 4.40 -8.34
N LEU A 82 -0.79 5.61 -7.92
CA LEU A 82 -0.70 6.81 -8.76
C LEU A 82 0.76 7.21 -9.00
N LEU A 83 1.61 7.19 -7.97
CA LEU A 83 3.04 7.44 -8.15
C LEU A 83 3.68 6.36 -9.02
N SER A 84 3.35 5.09 -8.79
CA SER A 84 3.84 3.98 -9.62
C SER A 84 3.49 4.18 -11.10
N TYR A 85 2.26 4.59 -11.40
CA TYR A 85 1.86 4.94 -12.76
C TYR A 85 2.67 6.10 -13.34
N ALA A 86 2.80 7.19 -12.58
CA ALA A 86 3.49 8.40 -13.05
C ALA A 86 4.97 8.12 -13.36
N VAL A 87 5.65 7.40 -12.47
CA VAL A 87 7.05 6.99 -12.64
C VAL A 87 7.21 6.05 -13.83
N CYS A 88 6.38 5.00 -13.95
CA CYS A 88 6.42 4.10 -15.10
C CYS A 88 6.25 4.83 -16.43
N ARG A 89 5.33 5.82 -16.47
CA ARG A 89 5.12 6.65 -17.65
C ARG A 89 6.36 7.49 -17.97
N GLU A 90 6.96 8.14 -16.97
CA GLU A 90 8.13 9.01 -17.17
C GLU A 90 9.36 8.23 -17.65
N ILE A 91 9.60 7.04 -17.09
CA ILE A 91 10.72 6.18 -17.52
C ILE A 91 10.45 5.37 -18.80
N GLY A 92 9.29 5.57 -19.46
CA GLY A 92 8.98 4.95 -20.76
C GLY A 92 8.51 3.50 -20.72
N LEU A 93 7.97 3.03 -19.59
CA LEU A 93 7.45 1.65 -19.47
C LEU A 93 6.03 1.45 -20.05
N ASN A 94 5.49 2.41 -20.79
CA ASN A 94 4.19 2.32 -21.46
C ASN A 94 3.08 1.68 -20.59
N PRO A 95 2.74 2.24 -19.42
CA PRO A 95 1.88 1.57 -18.45
C PRO A 95 0.46 1.38 -18.97
N ARG A 96 -0.01 0.12 -18.97
CA ARG A 96 -1.41 -0.24 -18.98
C ARG A 96 -1.93 -0.21 -17.56
N ILE A 97 -3.15 0.26 -17.37
CA ILE A 97 -3.73 0.37 -16.06
C ILE A 97 -4.78 -0.71 -15.87
N ALA A 98 -4.66 -1.47 -14.79
CA ALA A 98 -5.68 -2.40 -14.35
C ALA A 98 -6.24 -1.97 -12.98
N TYR A 99 -7.55 -1.73 -12.94
CA TYR A 99 -8.28 -1.49 -11.70
C TYR A 99 -9.05 -2.75 -11.32
N VAL A 100 -8.58 -3.45 -10.30
CA VAL A 100 -9.26 -4.60 -9.71
C VAL A 100 -10.31 -4.07 -8.73
N VAL A 101 -11.57 -4.43 -8.94
CA VAL A 101 -12.70 -3.99 -8.10
C VAL A 101 -12.78 -4.88 -6.87
N GLU A 102 -12.70 -4.30 -5.69
CA GLU A 102 -12.91 -5.02 -4.43
C GLU A 102 -14.41 -5.24 -4.19
N PRO A 103 -14.90 -6.49 -4.26
CA PRO A 103 -16.34 -6.77 -4.25
C PRO A 103 -17.03 -6.48 -2.91
N SER A 104 -16.28 -6.43 -1.81
CA SER A 104 -16.82 -6.16 -0.47
C SER A 104 -16.92 -4.65 -0.15
N MET A 105 -16.30 -3.77 -0.96
CA MET A 105 -16.23 -2.34 -0.69
C MET A 105 -17.36 -1.56 -1.37
N LYS A 106 -18.47 -1.43 -0.66
CA LYS A 106 -19.77 -0.92 -1.15
C LYS A 106 -19.74 0.43 -1.90
N TYR A 107 -18.95 1.40 -1.42
CA TYR A 107 -18.95 2.75 -1.99
C TYR A 107 -17.69 3.06 -2.81
N GLU A 108 -16.65 2.27 -2.66
CA GLU A 108 -15.36 2.47 -3.29
C GLU A 108 -15.47 2.40 -4.82
N GLU A 109 -16.12 1.37 -5.34
CA GLU A 109 -16.26 1.12 -6.77
C GLU A 109 -16.90 2.31 -7.50
N LYS A 110 -17.97 2.91 -6.93
CA LYS A 110 -18.64 4.07 -7.51
C LYS A 110 -17.68 5.22 -7.77
N HIS A 111 -16.90 5.58 -6.75
CA HIS A 111 -15.99 6.72 -6.83
C HIS A 111 -14.76 6.42 -7.70
N LYS A 112 -14.15 5.26 -7.53
CA LYS A 112 -12.97 4.85 -8.32
C LYS A 112 -13.33 4.65 -9.80
N THR A 113 -14.53 4.13 -10.12
CA THR A 113 -14.99 4.05 -11.50
C THR A 113 -15.16 5.46 -12.13
N ALA A 114 -15.65 6.44 -11.36
CA ALA A 114 -15.74 7.81 -11.84
C ALA A 114 -14.37 8.47 -12.06
N LEU A 115 -13.41 8.24 -11.13
CA LEU A 115 -12.02 8.66 -11.28
C LEU A 115 -11.37 8.01 -12.51
N ALA A 116 -11.56 6.69 -12.69
CA ALA A 116 -11.01 5.94 -13.82
C ALA A 116 -11.46 6.48 -15.18
N ARG A 117 -12.75 6.85 -15.32
CA ARG A 117 -13.28 7.46 -16.57
C ARG A 117 -12.62 8.80 -16.87
N ARG A 118 -12.42 9.64 -15.86
CA ARG A 118 -11.78 10.96 -15.98
C ARG A 118 -10.29 10.81 -16.29
N PHE A 119 -9.60 9.95 -15.53
CA PHE A 119 -8.17 9.65 -15.69
C PHE A 119 -7.87 9.13 -17.11
N ARG A 120 -8.63 8.12 -17.56
CA ARG A 120 -8.48 7.59 -18.93
C ARG A 120 -8.65 8.68 -20.00
N ARG A 121 -9.60 9.60 -19.83
CA ARG A 121 -9.85 10.69 -20.78
C ARG A 121 -8.69 11.69 -20.80
N GLU A 122 -8.20 12.06 -19.64
CA GLU A 122 -7.16 13.07 -19.50
C GLU A 122 -5.80 12.57 -19.99
N PHE A 123 -5.42 11.35 -19.62
CA PHE A 123 -4.11 10.80 -19.96
C PHE A 123 -4.07 9.96 -21.23
N GLY A 124 -5.19 9.71 -21.88
CA GLY A 124 -5.28 8.89 -23.08
C GLY A 124 -4.87 7.42 -22.88
N VAL A 125 -4.91 6.92 -21.64
CA VAL A 125 -4.42 5.59 -21.27
C VAL A 125 -5.52 4.54 -21.40
N LYS A 126 -5.12 3.30 -21.71
CA LYS A 126 -6.01 2.14 -21.62
C LYS A 126 -6.13 1.72 -20.16
N LEU A 127 -7.34 1.55 -19.69
CA LEU A 127 -7.67 1.15 -18.34
C LEU A 127 -8.65 -0.02 -18.39
N ASP A 128 -8.25 -1.14 -17.82
CA ASP A 128 -9.09 -2.32 -17.67
C ASP A 128 -9.69 -2.34 -16.27
N LYS A 129 -11.01 -2.40 -16.20
CA LYS A 129 -11.73 -2.62 -14.96
C LYS A 129 -12.00 -4.11 -14.83
N ILE A 130 -11.47 -4.73 -13.80
CA ILE A 130 -11.57 -6.16 -13.56
C ILE A 130 -12.49 -6.40 -12.37
N THR A 131 -13.55 -7.17 -12.59
CA THR A 131 -14.47 -7.61 -11.55
C THR A 131 -14.22 -9.08 -11.23
N HIS A 132 -14.25 -9.43 -9.96
CA HIS A 132 -14.09 -10.79 -9.47
C HIS A 132 -14.94 -11.04 -8.24
N SER A 133 -15.14 -12.29 -7.86
CA SER A 133 -15.88 -12.67 -6.65
C SER A 133 -15.01 -13.25 -5.54
N ALA A 134 -13.73 -13.54 -5.81
CA ALA A 134 -12.84 -14.17 -4.85
C ALA A 134 -12.67 -13.33 -3.57
N GLY A 135 -12.67 -12.00 -3.68
CA GLY A 135 -12.62 -11.09 -2.55
C GLY A 135 -13.74 -11.28 -1.51
N MET A 136 -14.89 -11.84 -1.92
CA MET A 136 -15.97 -12.17 -0.98
C MET A 136 -15.56 -13.25 0.04
N LEU A 137 -14.56 -14.08 -0.28
CA LEU A 137 -14.02 -15.07 0.65
C LEU A 137 -13.17 -14.45 1.78
N ARG A 138 -12.86 -13.14 1.69
CA ARG A 138 -12.19 -12.37 2.75
C ARG A 138 -13.19 -11.58 3.61
N ASP A 139 -14.42 -11.43 3.15
CA ASP A 139 -15.45 -10.69 3.88
C ASP A 139 -16.09 -11.57 4.96
N GLY A 140 -15.70 -11.37 6.22
CA GLY A 140 -16.24 -12.10 7.35
C GLY A 140 -17.75 -11.94 7.53
N VAL A 141 -18.32 -10.79 7.12
CA VAL A 141 -19.78 -10.58 7.15
C VAL A 141 -20.47 -11.48 6.13
N HIS A 142 -19.91 -11.57 4.91
CA HIS A 142 -20.38 -12.48 3.86
C HIS A 142 -20.28 -13.95 4.28
N LEU A 143 -19.21 -14.30 5.00
CA LEU A 143 -18.99 -15.65 5.51
C LEU A 143 -19.78 -15.97 6.80
N GLY A 144 -20.52 -15.02 7.35
CA GLY A 144 -21.34 -15.20 8.55
C GLY A 144 -20.54 -15.24 9.87
N VAL A 145 -19.26 -14.85 9.86
CA VAL A 145 -18.38 -14.82 11.06
C VAL A 145 -18.24 -13.43 11.69
N GLY A 146 -18.96 -12.43 11.13
CA GLY A 146 -18.91 -11.05 11.58
C GLY A 146 -17.80 -10.22 10.92
N LYS A 147 -17.70 -8.96 11.32
CA LYS A 147 -16.66 -8.07 10.79
C LYS A 147 -15.28 -8.50 11.32
N THR A 148 -14.37 -8.81 10.43
CA THR A 148 -12.99 -9.23 10.76
C THR A 148 -12.02 -8.71 9.69
N GLU A 149 -10.78 -8.47 10.09
CA GLU A 149 -9.68 -8.16 9.18
C GLU A 149 -8.95 -9.42 8.68
N LEU A 150 -9.31 -10.59 9.20
CA LEU A 150 -8.68 -11.85 8.78
C LEU A 150 -8.89 -12.11 7.28
N GLY A 151 -7.81 -12.44 6.60
CA GLY A 151 -7.80 -12.74 5.17
C GLY A 151 -7.46 -11.55 4.25
N TRP A 152 -7.55 -10.33 4.73
CA TRP A 152 -7.19 -9.15 3.93
C TRP A 152 -5.73 -9.12 3.50
N GLY A 153 -4.84 -9.67 4.31
CA GLY A 153 -3.44 -9.84 3.96
C GLY A 153 -3.15 -10.74 2.74
N LEU A 154 -4.15 -11.40 2.17
CA LEU A 154 -4.03 -12.15 0.91
C LEU A 154 -4.43 -11.33 -0.32
N GLN A 155 -4.90 -10.09 -0.14
CA GLN A 155 -5.45 -9.27 -1.21
C GLN A 155 -4.45 -9.01 -2.33
N SER A 156 -3.23 -8.61 -1.98
CA SER A 156 -2.20 -8.31 -2.98
C SER A 156 -1.76 -9.56 -3.75
N THR A 157 -1.72 -10.73 -3.10
CA THR A 157 -1.44 -12.02 -3.76
C THR A 157 -2.55 -12.38 -4.76
N GLU A 158 -3.81 -12.25 -4.35
CA GLU A 158 -4.95 -12.47 -5.23
C GLU A 158 -4.92 -11.54 -6.44
N TYR A 159 -4.62 -10.25 -6.21
CA TYR A 159 -4.51 -9.28 -7.29
C TYR A 159 -3.35 -9.60 -8.25
N ALA A 160 -2.22 -10.08 -7.76
CA ALA A 160 -1.13 -10.51 -8.63
C ALA A 160 -1.55 -11.68 -9.54
N LEU A 161 -2.30 -12.65 -9.00
CA LEU A 161 -2.83 -13.77 -9.80
C LEU A 161 -3.88 -13.31 -10.82
N ILE A 162 -4.75 -12.37 -10.46
CA ILE A 162 -5.75 -11.78 -11.36
C ILE A 162 -5.08 -10.96 -12.46
N LEU A 163 -3.99 -10.27 -12.18
CA LEU A 163 -3.30 -9.41 -13.13
C LEU A 163 -2.35 -10.15 -14.06
N LEU A 164 -1.92 -11.36 -13.72
CA LEU A 164 -1.01 -12.14 -14.56
C LEU A 164 -1.57 -12.44 -15.96
N PRO A 165 -2.83 -12.87 -16.13
CA PRO A 165 -3.45 -12.98 -17.47
C PRO A 165 -3.55 -11.63 -18.21
N VAL A 166 -3.71 -10.53 -17.50
CA VAL A 166 -3.73 -9.19 -18.10
C VAL A 166 -2.34 -8.82 -18.61
N ALA A 167 -1.30 -9.02 -17.79
CA ALA A 167 0.08 -8.83 -18.21
C ALA A 167 0.41 -9.67 -19.46
N HIS A 168 -0.04 -10.93 -19.48
CA HIS A 168 0.08 -11.82 -20.61
C HIS A 168 -0.59 -11.27 -21.88
N SER A 169 -1.82 -10.78 -21.78
CA SER A 169 -2.59 -10.26 -22.93
C SER A 169 -2.01 -8.97 -23.54
N TYR A 170 -1.13 -8.31 -22.84
CA TYR A 170 -0.45 -7.07 -23.26
C TYR A 170 1.05 -7.23 -23.50
N ASP A 171 1.55 -8.46 -23.47
CA ASP A 171 2.98 -8.76 -23.55
C ASP A 171 3.81 -7.91 -22.58
N ALA A 172 3.25 -7.66 -21.39
CA ALA A 172 3.88 -6.83 -20.39
C ALA A 172 5.03 -7.56 -19.69
N ARG A 173 6.20 -6.89 -19.62
CA ARG A 173 7.35 -7.37 -18.87
C ARG A 173 7.15 -7.21 -17.38
N TYR A 174 6.45 -6.13 -16.94
CA TYR A 174 6.33 -5.78 -15.55
C TYR A 174 4.88 -5.72 -15.10
N MET A 175 4.57 -6.38 -13.99
CA MET A 175 3.41 -6.10 -13.15
C MET A 175 3.87 -5.22 -12.00
N VAL A 176 3.33 -4.01 -11.90
CA VAL A 176 3.79 -2.99 -10.97
C VAL A 176 2.80 -2.81 -9.84
N PHE A 177 3.26 -3.01 -8.61
CA PHE A 177 2.53 -2.74 -7.37
C PHE A 177 3.09 -1.52 -6.65
N GLY A 178 2.28 -0.92 -5.80
CA GLY A 178 2.65 0.25 -5.01
C GLY A 178 3.21 -0.11 -3.64
N ASN A 179 4.23 -0.98 -3.59
CA ASN A 179 4.85 -1.43 -2.35
C ASN A 179 6.01 -0.49 -2.00
N GLU A 180 5.87 0.28 -0.94
CA GLU A 180 6.81 1.29 -0.50
C GLU A 180 7.62 0.84 0.73
N GLN A 181 8.67 1.59 1.10
CA GLN A 181 9.57 1.22 2.18
C GLN A 181 8.88 1.14 3.55
N SER A 182 7.88 1.97 3.84
CA SER A 182 7.13 1.91 5.11
C SER A 182 6.41 0.57 5.30
N CYS A 183 6.06 -0.13 4.21
CA CYS A 183 5.45 -1.45 4.26
C CYS A 183 6.39 -2.54 4.80
N ALA A 184 7.71 -2.27 4.84
CA ALA A 184 8.68 -3.14 5.49
C ALA A 184 8.76 -2.94 7.01
N ALA A 185 8.04 -1.97 7.58
CA ALA A 185 7.98 -1.77 9.03
C ALA A 185 7.49 -3.04 9.73
N HIS A 186 8.13 -3.37 10.82
CA HIS A 186 7.76 -4.53 11.63
C HIS A 186 7.87 -4.19 13.11
N TYR A 187 7.27 -5.01 13.94
CA TYR A 187 7.44 -4.98 15.39
C TYR A 187 7.56 -6.39 15.94
N ILE A 188 8.01 -6.49 17.18
CA ILE A 188 8.02 -7.75 17.92
C ILE A 188 6.81 -7.77 18.82
N ASP A 189 5.99 -8.81 18.74
CA ASP A 189 4.83 -8.99 19.60
C ASP A 189 5.24 -9.43 21.02
N GLN A 190 4.25 -9.58 21.90
CA GLN A 190 4.46 -9.97 23.29
C GLN A 190 5.05 -11.39 23.46
N GLU A 191 4.92 -12.23 22.45
CA GLU A 191 5.43 -13.61 22.44
C GLU A 191 6.77 -13.74 21.67
N GLY A 192 7.35 -12.64 21.19
CA GLY A 192 8.65 -12.61 20.49
C GLY A 192 8.58 -12.85 18.99
N TYR A 193 7.38 -12.85 18.39
CA TYR A 193 7.24 -12.99 16.93
C TYR A 193 7.43 -11.66 16.21
N VAL A 194 8.08 -11.73 15.04
CA VAL A 194 8.18 -10.58 14.12
C VAL A 194 6.88 -10.43 13.35
N CYS A 195 6.26 -9.28 13.49
CA CYS A 195 4.96 -8.94 12.90
C CYS A 195 5.06 -7.75 11.96
N TYR A 196 4.38 -7.81 10.81
CA TYR A 196 4.36 -6.76 9.79
C TYR A 196 2.96 -6.16 9.64
N PRO A 197 2.80 -4.83 9.68
CA PRO A 197 1.50 -4.18 9.46
C PRO A 197 0.94 -4.37 8.05
N ALA A 198 1.81 -4.57 7.08
CA ALA A 198 1.47 -4.69 5.67
C ALA A 198 2.45 -5.66 4.97
N TYR A 199 2.51 -6.90 5.45
CA TYR A 199 3.44 -7.90 4.90
C TYR A 199 3.24 -8.12 3.40
N ASP A 200 2.00 -8.17 2.96
CA ASP A 200 1.62 -8.34 1.55
C ASP A 200 1.96 -7.14 0.65
N GLN A 201 2.52 -6.07 1.23
CA GLN A 201 3.06 -4.92 0.51
C GLN A 201 4.55 -4.70 0.79
N SER A 202 5.20 -5.63 1.51
CA SER A 202 6.64 -5.55 1.79
C SER A 202 7.49 -6.00 0.60
N HIS A 203 8.78 -5.65 0.63
CA HIS A 203 9.75 -6.14 -0.36
C HIS A 203 9.91 -7.66 -0.30
N ILE A 204 9.77 -8.28 0.88
CA ILE A 204 9.82 -9.74 1.03
C ILE A 204 8.68 -10.39 0.25
N TRP A 205 7.46 -9.88 0.41
CA TRP A 205 6.32 -10.33 -0.36
C TRP A 205 6.55 -10.13 -1.88
N THR A 206 7.05 -8.95 -2.27
CA THR A 206 7.32 -8.65 -3.69
C THR A 206 8.29 -9.66 -4.31
N LEU A 207 9.39 -10.02 -3.61
CA LEU A 207 10.33 -11.06 -4.07
C LEU A 207 9.66 -12.42 -4.23
N GLN A 208 8.81 -12.79 -3.30
CA GLN A 208 8.10 -14.07 -3.33
C GLN A 208 7.11 -14.13 -4.49
N ILE A 209 6.34 -13.07 -4.69
CA ILE A 209 5.39 -12.98 -5.80
C ILE A 209 6.12 -12.86 -7.15
N ASP A 210 7.24 -12.14 -7.23
CA ASP A 210 8.07 -12.13 -8.44
C ASP A 210 8.53 -13.54 -8.81
N SER A 211 9.00 -14.30 -7.84
CA SER A 211 9.40 -15.71 -8.07
C SER A 211 8.23 -16.56 -8.60
N MET A 212 7.03 -16.37 -8.06
CA MET A 212 5.84 -17.09 -8.50
C MET A 212 5.40 -16.66 -9.92
N THR A 213 5.34 -15.37 -10.18
CA THR A 213 4.90 -14.86 -11.50
C THR A 213 5.89 -15.20 -12.60
N ARG A 214 7.20 -15.19 -12.31
CA ARG A 214 8.23 -15.68 -13.23
C ARG A 214 8.04 -17.17 -13.56
N LEU A 215 7.86 -18.01 -12.53
CA LEU A 215 7.63 -19.43 -12.72
C LEU A 215 6.38 -19.68 -13.59
N MET A 216 5.27 -18.99 -13.30
CA MET A 216 4.00 -19.18 -14.03
C MET A 216 4.04 -18.61 -15.45
N SER A 217 4.87 -17.62 -15.72
CA SER A 217 5.00 -16.98 -17.04
C SER A 217 6.20 -17.47 -17.85
N GLY A 218 6.96 -18.46 -17.38
CA GLY A 218 8.19 -18.88 -18.04
C GLY A 218 9.22 -17.76 -18.15
N GLU A 219 9.44 -17.02 -17.05
CA GLU A 219 10.38 -15.90 -16.92
C GLU A 219 9.99 -14.63 -17.72
N GLN A 220 8.79 -14.59 -18.31
CA GLN A 220 8.37 -13.45 -19.13
C GLN A 220 7.86 -12.24 -18.32
N VAL A 221 7.18 -12.50 -17.19
CA VAL A 221 6.58 -11.44 -16.36
C VAL A 221 7.28 -11.32 -15.02
N ARG A 222 7.63 -10.09 -14.64
CA ARG A 222 8.22 -9.72 -13.35
C ARG A 222 7.22 -8.95 -12.51
N THR A 223 7.12 -9.26 -11.23
CA THR A 223 6.39 -8.42 -10.26
C THR A 223 7.36 -7.50 -9.55
N VAL A 224 7.12 -6.19 -9.62
CA VAL A 224 8.06 -5.17 -9.15
C VAL A 224 7.34 -4.03 -8.43
N SER A 225 8.09 -3.28 -7.62
CA SER A 225 7.68 -1.96 -7.17
C SER A 225 8.71 -0.91 -7.56
N VAL A 226 8.25 0.13 -8.26
CA VAL A 226 9.11 1.28 -8.62
C VAL A 226 9.19 2.31 -7.51
N ILE A 227 8.32 2.25 -6.50
CA ILE A 227 8.28 3.18 -5.36
C ILE A 227 8.88 2.59 -4.07
N GLU A 228 9.38 1.37 -4.13
CA GLU A 228 10.02 0.67 -3.00
C GLU A 228 11.04 1.52 -2.22
N PRO A 229 11.88 2.36 -2.86
CA PRO A 229 12.89 3.13 -2.15
C PRO A 229 12.36 4.26 -1.27
N LEU A 230 11.07 4.56 -1.30
CA LEU A 230 10.49 5.74 -0.65
C LEU A 230 9.65 5.37 0.57
N MET A 231 9.72 6.22 1.59
CA MET A 231 8.79 6.20 2.73
C MET A 231 7.46 6.86 2.35
N ASP A 232 6.41 6.58 3.08
CA ASP A 232 5.02 7.01 2.83
C ASP A 232 4.91 8.53 2.59
N ILE A 233 5.50 9.34 3.45
CA ILE A 233 5.51 10.80 3.29
C ILE A 233 6.30 11.26 2.05
N ALA A 234 7.39 10.58 1.70
CA ALA A 234 8.17 10.88 0.49
C ALA A 234 7.39 10.51 -0.78
N VAL A 235 6.66 9.36 -0.78
CA VAL A 235 5.74 8.98 -1.87
C VAL A 235 4.72 10.11 -2.11
N MET A 236 4.11 10.61 -1.03
CA MET A 236 3.16 11.72 -1.11
C MET A 236 3.81 13.00 -1.66
N GLY A 237 5.03 13.32 -1.20
CA GLY A 237 5.78 14.48 -1.67
C GLY A 237 6.05 14.41 -3.17
N VAL A 238 6.66 13.33 -3.64
CA VAL A 238 6.95 13.13 -5.07
C VAL A 238 5.69 13.16 -5.91
N LEU A 239 4.62 12.49 -5.48
CA LEU A 239 3.36 12.45 -6.22
C LEU A 239 2.77 13.85 -6.43
N HIS A 240 2.72 14.67 -5.40
CA HIS A 240 1.99 15.93 -5.46
C HIS A 240 2.82 17.12 -5.93
N HIS A 241 4.15 17.08 -5.80
CA HIS A 241 5.03 18.15 -6.29
C HIS A 241 5.51 17.89 -7.72
N ARG A 242 5.94 16.66 -8.06
CA ARG A 242 6.39 16.35 -9.43
C ARG A 242 5.23 16.03 -10.38
N TYR A 243 4.18 15.33 -9.90
CA TYR A 243 3.06 14.85 -10.72
C TYR A 243 1.71 15.36 -10.24
N PRO A 244 1.51 16.68 -10.05
CA PRO A 244 0.28 17.24 -9.48
C PRO A 244 -0.97 16.95 -10.32
N ASP A 245 -0.82 16.75 -11.62
CA ASP A 245 -1.86 16.34 -12.56
C ASP A 245 -2.34 14.91 -12.30
N VAL A 246 -1.46 14.01 -11.87
CA VAL A 246 -1.78 12.65 -11.45
C VAL A 246 -2.28 12.64 -9.99
N GLY A 247 -1.60 13.34 -9.09
CA GLY A 247 -1.90 13.39 -7.67
C GLY A 247 -3.31 13.88 -7.33
N LYS A 248 -3.88 14.79 -8.14
CA LYS A 248 -5.28 15.26 -7.95
C LYS A 248 -6.34 14.13 -8.01
N TYR A 249 -5.98 12.96 -8.54
CA TYR A 249 -6.85 11.78 -8.60
C TYR A 249 -6.80 10.92 -7.34
N GLU A 250 -5.98 11.28 -6.37
CA GLU A 250 -5.81 10.47 -5.17
C GLU A 250 -7.11 10.21 -4.43
N MET A 251 -7.29 8.93 -4.08
CA MET A 251 -8.35 8.41 -3.24
C MET A 251 -7.85 7.19 -2.48
N SER A 252 -7.12 7.41 -1.40
CA SER A 252 -6.60 6.33 -0.54
C SER A 252 -7.65 5.78 0.45
N CYS A 253 -8.83 6.41 0.53
CA CYS A 253 -9.90 6.01 1.44
C CYS A 253 -10.72 4.85 0.84
N PHE A 254 -11.01 3.82 1.65
CA PHE A 254 -11.87 2.69 1.27
C PHE A 254 -13.37 3.02 1.31
N THR A 255 -13.76 4.21 1.77
CA THR A 255 -15.15 4.70 1.81
C THR A 255 -16.16 3.75 2.49
N GLU A 256 -15.73 3.01 3.51
CA GLU A 256 -16.55 2.00 4.19
C GLU A 256 -17.74 2.56 4.98
N THR A 257 -17.70 3.84 5.33
CA THR A 257 -18.73 4.49 6.13
C THR A 257 -19.81 5.14 5.26
N GLU A 258 -21.03 5.34 5.80
CA GLU A 258 -22.13 6.00 5.09
C GLU A 258 -21.75 7.41 4.59
N SER A 259 -20.83 8.10 5.28
CA SER A 259 -20.31 9.39 4.80
C SER A 259 -19.51 9.28 3.50
N GLY A 260 -19.05 8.08 3.13
CA GLY A 260 -18.39 7.78 1.86
C GLY A 260 -19.36 7.55 0.69
N ARG A 261 -20.69 7.47 0.91
CA ARG A 261 -21.67 7.26 -0.15
C ARG A 261 -21.59 8.31 -1.27
N ASP A 262 -21.44 9.58 -0.88
CA ASP A 262 -21.47 10.71 -1.81
C ASP A 262 -20.15 11.43 -1.96
N ARG A 263 -19.11 10.98 -1.26
CA ARG A 263 -17.78 11.60 -1.22
C ARG A 263 -16.70 10.57 -1.42
N ARG A 264 -15.71 10.86 -2.25
CA ARG A 264 -14.55 9.97 -2.45
C ARG A 264 -13.67 9.82 -1.18
N TRP A 265 -13.80 10.74 -0.22
CA TRP A 265 -13.17 10.67 1.10
C TRP A 265 -14.26 10.64 2.17
N CYS A 266 -14.28 9.62 3.01
CA CYS A 266 -15.30 9.52 4.06
C CYS A 266 -15.14 10.58 5.16
N LEU A 267 -13.94 11.14 5.33
CA LEU A 267 -13.58 12.18 6.32
C LEU A 267 -13.89 11.78 7.76
N SER A 268 -13.87 10.49 8.06
CA SER A 268 -14.24 9.92 9.38
C SER A 268 -13.40 8.68 9.77
N CYS A 269 -12.31 8.38 9.05
CA CYS A 269 -11.41 7.26 9.31
C CYS A 269 -9.96 7.70 9.50
N SER A 270 -9.13 6.80 10.01
CA SER A 270 -7.69 7.02 10.24
C SER A 270 -6.92 7.30 8.96
N ILE A 271 -7.29 6.65 7.85
CA ILE A 271 -6.65 6.88 6.54
C ILE A 271 -6.89 8.33 6.07
N CYS A 272 -8.14 8.82 6.12
CA CYS A 272 -8.42 10.22 5.79
C CYS A 272 -7.63 11.20 6.70
N ALA A 273 -7.49 10.88 7.98
CA ALA A 273 -6.74 11.71 8.94
C ALA A 273 -5.23 11.69 8.62
N LYS A 274 -4.65 10.52 8.33
CA LYS A 274 -3.25 10.36 7.93
C LYS A 274 -2.97 11.12 6.63
N MET A 275 -3.74 10.90 5.57
CA MET A 275 -3.52 11.59 4.29
C MET A 275 -3.64 13.10 4.43
N TYR A 276 -4.60 13.58 5.21
CA TYR A 276 -4.74 15.02 5.51
C TYR A 276 -3.50 15.59 6.20
N LEU A 277 -2.96 14.87 7.20
CA LEU A 277 -1.74 15.28 7.90
C LEU A 277 -0.54 15.33 6.95
N LEU A 278 -0.30 14.28 6.13
CA LEU A 278 0.82 14.24 5.21
C LEU A 278 0.75 15.37 4.17
N ILE A 279 -0.43 15.64 3.63
CA ILE A 279 -0.66 16.74 2.68
C ILE A 279 -0.34 18.09 3.35
N LYS A 280 -0.80 18.31 4.59
CA LYS A 280 -0.48 19.53 5.35
C LYS A 280 1.00 19.65 5.69
N ALA A 281 1.65 18.54 6.03
CA ALA A 281 3.08 18.47 6.29
C ALA A 281 3.94 18.88 5.08
N LEU A 282 3.44 18.63 3.88
CA LEU A 282 4.11 18.94 2.61
C LEU A 282 3.69 20.31 2.03
N GLY A 283 2.96 21.14 2.78
CA GLY A 283 2.53 22.45 2.32
C GLY A 283 1.47 22.44 1.21
N ILE A 284 0.83 21.29 0.98
CA ILE A 284 -0.15 21.12 -0.10
C ILE A 284 -1.55 21.47 0.38
N ASP A 285 -2.38 22.06 -0.48
CA ASP A 285 -3.79 22.28 -0.18
C ASP A 285 -4.60 20.97 -0.24
N PRO A 286 -5.18 20.50 0.88
CA PRO A 286 -5.98 19.28 0.92
C PRO A 286 -7.18 19.28 -0.04
N GLN A 287 -7.68 20.44 -0.42
CA GLN A 287 -8.81 20.55 -1.35
C GLN A 287 -8.46 20.07 -2.77
N ARG A 288 -7.17 20.13 -3.15
CA ARG A 288 -6.70 19.63 -4.46
C ARG A 288 -7.04 18.16 -4.69
N VAL A 289 -7.05 17.36 -3.62
CA VAL A 289 -7.43 15.94 -3.63
C VAL A 289 -8.85 15.70 -3.12
N GLY A 290 -9.60 16.75 -2.78
CA GLY A 290 -10.97 16.66 -2.29
C GLY A 290 -11.12 16.36 -0.80
N LEU A 291 -10.06 16.52 -0.01
CA LEU A 291 -10.11 16.48 1.46
C LEU A 291 -10.62 17.83 1.98
N SER A 292 -11.93 18.01 1.93
CA SER A 292 -12.63 19.29 2.15
C SER A 292 -12.85 19.65 3.62
N LYS A 293 -12.44 18.78 4.56
CA LYS A 293 -12.67 18.99 5.99
C LYS A 293 -11.38 18.87 6.76
N ASN A 294 -11.14 19.79 7.68
CA ASN A 294 -9.99 19.70 8.58
C ASN A 294 -10.06 18.42 9.44
N MET A 295 -9.07 17.56 9.29
CA MET A 295 -8.95 16.32 10.05
C MET A 295 -8.05 16.45 11.29
N LEU A 296 -7.34 17.60 11.48
CA LEU A 296 -6.45 17.86 12.63
C LEU A 296 -7.18 18.56 13.78
N THR A 297 -8.39 18.07 14.10
CA THR A 297 -9.22 18.59 15.20
C THR A 297 -9.18 17.65 16.40
N ALA A 298 -9.47 18.16 17.60
CA ALA A 298 -9.51 17.37 18.84
C ALA A 298 -10.44 16.14 18.72
N LYS A 299 -11.55 16.25 18.00
CA LYS A 299 -12.48 15.15 17.72
C LYS A 299 -11.79 13.95 17.02
N ASN A 300 -10.79 14.22 16.19
CA ASN A 300 -10.11 13.22 15.37
C ASN A 300 -8.82 12.70 16.05
N ARG A 301 -8.51 13.14 17.27
CA ARG A 301 -7.35 12.71 18.05
C ARG A 301 -7.21 11.19 18.12
N ARG A 302 -8.32 10.48 18.18
CA ARG A 302 -8.39 9.00 18.20
C ARG A 302 -7.74 8.33 17.00
N PHE A 303 -7.53 9.05 15.89
CA PHE A 303 -6.91 8.55 14.66
C PHE A 303 -5.39 8.70 14.59
N PHE A 304 -4.77 9.23 15.64
CA PHE A 304 -3.33 9.46 15.71
C PHE A 304 -2.72 8.77 16.93
N SER A 305 -1.86 7.78 16.70
CA SER A 305 -1.18 7.03 17.78
C SER A 305 -0.25 7.93 18.59
N LEU A 306 0.34 8.94 17.97
CA LEU A 306 1.17 9.95 18.66
C LEU A 306 0.48 10.57 19.87
N PHE A 307 -0.83 10.75 19.80
CA PHE A 307 -1.64 11.28 20.92
C PHE A 307 -2.32 10.17 21.75
N GLY A 308 -1.95 8.90 21.57
CA GLY A 308 -2.56 7.77 22.26
C GLY A 308 -3.88 7.32 21.64
N GLY A 309 -4.15 7.69 20.39
CA GLY A 309 -5.29 7.19 19.63
C GLY A 309 -5.17 5.69 19.37
N LYS A 310 -6.30 4.98 19.44
CA LYS A 310 -6.37 3.53 19.24
C LYS A 310 -7.10 3.14 17.94
N ASN A 311 -7.83 4.07 17.34
CA ASN A 311 -8.51 3.84 16.06
C ASN A 311 -7.61 4.29 14.91
N VAL A 312 -6.51 3.57 14.72
CA VAL A 312 -5.45 3.87 13.76
C VAL A 312 -5.20 2.67 12.86
N ALA A 313 -4.63 2.90 11.68
CA ALA A 313 -4.09 1.81 10.88
C ALA A 313 -2.92 1.13 11.63
N THR A 314 -2.74 -0.17 11.43
CA THR A 314 -1.77 -0.98 12.20
C THR A 314 -0.33 -0.45 12.07
N TYR A 315 0.05 0.06 10.88
CA TYR A 315 1.34 0.73 10.68
C TYR A 315 1.60 1.85 11.70
N ALA A 316 0.58 2.64 12.03
CA ALA A 316 0.71 3.74 12.98
C ALA A 316 0.99 3.29 14.43
N LEU A 317 0.83 2.00 14.73
CA LEU A 317 1.19 1.40 16.02
C LEU A 317 2.67 1.01 16.11
N THR A 318 3.38 0.94 14.99
CA THR A 318 4.83 0.70 14.98
C THR A 318 5.60 1.94 15.44
N SER A 319 6.84 1.77 15.89
CA SER A 319 7.74 2.88 16.20
C SER A 319 7.93 3.78 14.98
N LEU A 320 8.13 3.20 13.81
CA LEU A 320 8.30 3.92 12.55
C LEU A 320 7.06 4.76 12.20
N GLY A 321 5.86 4.20 12.32
CA GLY A 321 4.61 4.93 12.07
C GLY A 321 4.34 6.04 13.08
N ARG A 322 4.76 5.87 14.35
CA ARG A 322 4.74 6.95 15.35
C ARG A 322 5.71 8.07 14.97
N ASP A 323 6.91 7.73 14.57
CA ASP A 323 7.93 8.71 14.19
C ASP A 323 7.55 9.45 12.90
N GLU A 324 6.89 8.79 11.95
CA GLU A 324 6.31 9.46 10.79
C GLU A 324 5.25 10.49 11.19
N GLN A 325 4.35 10.14 12.12
CA GLN A 325 3.38 11.11 12.64
C GLN A 325 4.06 12.27 13.36
N LEU A 326 5.08 11.98 14.19
CA LEU A 326 5.88 12.99 14.88
C LEU A 326 6.46 14.00 13.88
N TYR A 327 7.09 13.48 12.82
CA TYR A 327 7.72 14.32 11.82
C TYR A 327 6.70 15.08 10.95
N ALA A 328 5.61 14.43 10.55
CA ALA A 328 4.55 15.06 9.77
C ALA A 328 3.85 16.20 10.53
N PHE A 329 3.60 16.05 11.85
CA PHE A 329 3.08 17.14 12.68
C PHE A 329 4.10 18.27 12.84
N TYR A 330 5.38 17.94 12.95
CA TYR A 330 6.45 18.92 12.98
C TYR A 330 6.51 19.77 11.70
N LEU A 331 6.47 19.13 10.55
CA LEU A 331 6.44 19.81 9.25
C LEU A 331 5.16 20.65 9.09
N ALA A 332 4.00 20.13 9.48
CA ALA A 332 2.76 20.91 9.45
C ALA A 332 2.84 22.15 10.35
N HIS A 333 3.48 22.04 11.52
CA HIS A 333 3.75 23.20 12.39
C HIS A 333 4.67 24.21 11.71
N LYS A 334 5.79 23.77 11.11
CA LYS A 334 6.73 24.64 10.38
C LYS A 334 6.04 25.34 9.20
N ASN A 335 5.10 24.65 8.51
CA ASN A 335 4.28 25.23 7.45
C ASN A 335 3.14 26.16 7.96
N GLY A 336 3.14 26.51 9.24
CA GLY A 336 2.18 27.47 9.81
C GLY A 336 0.77 26.92 10.01
N ASP A 337 0.58 25.60 10.10
CA ASP A 337 -0.73 25.06 10.46
C ASP A 337 -1.01 25.30 11.96
N HIS A 338 -2.19 25.85 12.25
CA HIS A 338 -2.63 26.20 13.59
C HIS A 338 -3.84 25.38 14.05
N SER A 339 -4.10 24.23 13.42
CA SER A 339 -5.16 23.31 13.82
C SER A 339 -5.00 22.84 15.27
N GLU A 340 -6.10 22.40 15.89
CA GLU A 340 -6.12 22.01 17.30
C GLU A 340 -5.06 20.96 17.65
N LEU A 341 -4.91 19.91 16.83
CA LEU A 341 -3.91 18.88 17.08
C LEU A 341 -2.48 19.35 16.82
N VAL A 342 -2.25 20.30 15.90
CA VAL A 342 -0.92 20.92 15.73
C VAL A 342 -0.55 21.77 16.93
N LYS A 343 -1.49 22.50 17.52
CA LYS A 343 -1.27 23.21 18.79
C LYS A 343 -0.96 22.24 19.94
N GLU A 344 -1.73 21.14 20.06
CA GLU A 344 -1.43 20.09 21.06
C GLU A 344 -0.04 19.48 20.84
N PHE A 345 0.33 19.20 19.60
CA PHE A 345 1.67 18.73 19.22
C PHE A 345 2.75 19.72 19.70
N THR A 346 2.57 21.02 19.47
CA THR A 346 3.53 22.05 19.87
C THR A 346 3.80 22.03 21.38
N HIS A 347 2.77 21.81 22.19
CA HIS A 347 2.92 21.72 23.63
C HIS A 347 3.59 20.44 24.12
N ARG A 348 3.36 19.31 23.44
CA ARG A 348 3.74 18.00 23.97
C ARG A 348 4.98 17.41 23.33
N PHE A 349 5.18 17.62 22.02
CA PHE A 349 6.14 16.86 21.22
C PHE A 349 7.10 17.72 20.41
N LEU A 350 6.94 19.04 20.37
CA LEU A 350 7.79 19.92 19.57
C LEU A 350 9.27 19.80 19.95
N ARG A 351 9.57 19.65 21.23
CA ARG A 351 10.94 19.47 21.71
C ARG A 351 11.55 18.18 21.17
N GLU A 352 10.85 17.05 21.30
CA GLU A 352 11.29 15.74 20.78
C GLU A 352 11.54 15.83 19.27
N ALA A 353 10.61 16.43 18.53
CA ALA A 353 10.72 16.55 17.08
C ALA A 353 11.92 17.42 16.65
N ARG A 354 12.20 18.52 17.35
CA ARG A 354 13.37 19.38 17.08
C ARG A 354 14.68 18.68 17.38
N GLU A 355 14.77 17.98 18.50
CA GLU A 355 15.98 17.23 18.90
C GLU A 355 16.30 16.11 17.90
N ARG A 356 15.28 15.56 17.21
CA ARG A 356 15.40 14.47 16.25
C ARG A 356 15.20 14.89 14.78
N GLU A 357 15.13 16.18 14.49
CA GLU A 357 14.77 16.68 13.15
C GLU A 357 15.63 16.07 12.03
N GLU A 358 16.95 16.11 12.20
CA GLU A 358 17.87 15.59 11.19
C GLU A 358 17.77 14.05 11.03
N GLU A 359 17.56 13.33 12.14
CA GLU A 359 17.32 11.88 12.12
C GLU A 359 16.04 11.56 11.34
N LEU A 360 14.93 12.25 11.69
CA LEU A 360 13.62 12.04 11.07
C LEU A 360 13.64 12.45 9.58
N ARG A 361 14.29 13.56 9.27
CA ARG A 361 14.47 14.01 7.89
C ARG A 361 15.19 12.96 7.05
N LYS A 362 16.29 12.43 7.53
CA LYS A 362 17.03 11.36 6.85
C LYS A 362 16.18 10.10 6.72
N MET A 363 15.49 9.70 7.79
CA MET A 363 14.67 8.49 7.79
C MET A 363 13.57 8.56 6.72
N PHE A 364 12.86 9.67 6.63
CA PHE A 364 11.64 9.78 5.82
C PHE A 364 11.83 10.36 4.42
N PHE A 365 12.94 11.05 4.16
CA PHE A 365 13.22 11.66 2.86
C PHE A 365 14.53 11.19 2.22
N MET A 366 15.14 10.11 2.71
CA MET A 366 16.23 9.47 1.98
C MET A 366 15.69 8.46 0.94
N ILE A 367 16.50 8.15 -0.03
CA ILE A 367 16.29 7.05 -0.95
C ILE A 367 16.86 5.78 -0.31
N HIS A 368 15.98 4.86 0.07
CA HIS A 368 16.39 3.57 0.58
C HIS A 368 16.89 2.67 -0.55
N ARG A 369 17.73 1.69 -0.22
CA ARG A 369 18.25 0.75 -1.21
C ARG A 369 17.11 -0.14 -1.72
N PRO A 370 16.79 -0.13 -3.02
CA PRO A 370 15.81 -1.06 -3.57
C PRO A 370 16.35 -2.49 -3.55
N ILE A 371 15.47 -3.45 -3.31
CA ILE A 371 15.79 -4.88 -3.26
C ILE A 371 15.11 -5.63 -4.40
N THR A 372 13.90 -5.19 -4.78
CA THR A 372 13.07 -5.86 -5.77
C THR A 372 13.10 -5.20 -7.15
N MET A 373 13.66 -4.01 -7.24
CA MET A 373 13.69 -3.24 -8.48
C MET A 373 14.69 -3.84 -9.46
N PRO A 374 14.29 -4.12 -10.71
CA PRO A 374 15.19 -4.62 -11.73
C PRO A 374 16.29 -3.61 -12.10
N ALA A 375 17.53 -4.09 -12.25
CA ALA A 375 18.69 -3.24 -12.52
C ALA A 375 18.53 -2.38 -13.80
N GLU A 376 17.82 -2.91 -14.81
CA GLU A 376 17.57 -2.22 -16.08
C GLU A 376 16.69 -0.96 -15.98
N ILE A 377 15.90 -0.82 -14.92
CA ILE A 377 15.05 0.36 -14.67
C ILE A 377 15.51 1.19 -13.47
N GLU A 378 16.29 0.61 -12.56
CA GLU A 378 16.70 1.19 -11.28
C GLU A 378 17.33 2.59 -11.46
N GLY A 379 18.29 2.72 -12.36
CA GLY A 379 18.99 4.00 -12.59
C GLY A 379 18.04 5.14 -13.00
N ARG A 380 17.08 4.85 -13.89
CA ARG A 380 16.06 5.84 -14.34
C ARG A 380 15.13 6.25 -13.19
N VAL A 381 14.66 5.28 -12.41
CA VAL A 381 13.76 5.53 -11.26
C VAL A 381 14.47 6.33 -10.18
N LEU A 382 15.67 5.91 -9.77
CA LEU A 382 16.43 6.60 -8.73
C LEU A 382 16.86 8.02 -9.12
N SER A 383 17.06 8.29 -10.44
CA SER A 383 17.33 9.65 -10.91
C SER A 383 16.17 10.60 -10.62
N ILE A 384 14.93 10.18 -10.89
CA ILE A 384 13.71 10.95 -10.57
C ILE A 384 13.67 11.28 -9.08
N TYR A 385 13.91 10.28 -8.22
CA TYR A 385 13.81 10.48 -6.78
C TYR A 385 14.92 11.36 -6.22
N ARG A 386 16.18 11.24 -6.73
CA ARG A 386 17.27 12.13 -6.31
C ARG A 386 16.95 13.59 -6.63
N GLU A 387 16.49 13.84 -7.85
CA GLU A 387 16.10 15.18 -8.27
C GLU A 387 14.98 15.75 -7.42
N GLU A 388 13.90 14.99 -7.29
CA GLU A 388 12.70 15.49 -6.62
C GLU A 388 12.85 15.62 -5.10
N LEU A 389 13.50 14.64 -4.43
CA LEU A 389 13.71 14.74 -2.98
C LEU A 389 14.71 15.86 -2.61
N ALA A 390 15.71 16.14 -3.44
CA ALA A 390 16.57 17.30 -3.26
C ALA A 390 15.76 18.59 -3.34
N ARG A 391 14.93 18.74 -4.39
CA ARG A 391 14.05 19.90 -4.55
C ARG A 391 13.07 20.07 -3.40
N LEU A 392 12.43 18.97 -2.95
CA LEU A 392 11.51 19.00 -1.80
C LEU A 392 12.20 19.47 -0.50
N GLN A 393 13.45 19.04 -0.28
CA GLN A 393 14.21 19.46 0.89
C GLN A 393 14.60 20.95 0.85
N GLU A 394 14.78 21.53 -0.33
CA GLU A 394 15.11 22.93 -0.50
C GLU A 394 13.89 23.84 -0.47
N GLU A 395 12.78 23.45 -1.09
CA GLU A 395 11.63 24.32 -1.38
C GLU A 395 10.41 24.08 -0.50
N ALA A 396 10.13 22.81 -0.16
CA ALA A 396 8.87 22.41 0.46
C ALA A 396 8.99 21.94 1.92
N ILE A 397 10.20 21.62 2.36
CA ILE A 397 10.49 21.20 3.73
C ILE A 397 11.25 22.35 4.42
N PRO A 398 10.55 23.21 5.17
CA PRO A 398 11.12 24.41 5.75
C PRO A 398 12.14 24.14 6.86
#